data_3dbe32962287faa45cea9046f6c9ede4
#
_entry.id   3dbe32962287faa45cea9046f6c9ede4
#
_cell.length_a   1.000
_cell.length_b   1.000
_cell.length_c   1.000
_cell.angle_alpha   90.00
_cell.angle_beta   90.00
_cell.angle_gamma   90.00
#
_symmetry.space_group_name_H-M   'P 1'
#
loop_
_entity.id
_entity.type
_entity.pdbx_description
1 polymer ?
#
loop_
_entity_poly.entity_id
_entity_poly.type
_entity_poly.pdbx_seq_one_letter_code
_entity_poly.pdbx_strand_id
1 'polypeptide(L)'
;GGEHCTCGNDGCMEAYCAASALARDGQRAMKKHPESLIAARASGNPENVDAKLVIDCAKEGDEAAKAVFDQYIDSLSSACASIYNLLDPEVIAIGGGVCGAGEFLFAPLREKTTGKCFYKTHGKLVPAELGNDAGMIGAAMLHKDAQ
;
A
#
# COMPACT_ATOMS: atom_id res chain seq x y z
N GLY A 1 17.28 4.79 -11.76
CA GLY A 1 17.49 3.78 -10.70
C GLY A 1 16.22 3.60 -9.89
N GLY A 2 16.17 2.57 -9.11
CA GLY A 2 15.01 2.22 -8.28
C GLY A 2 14.59 0.78 -8.51
N GLU A 3 13.47 0.38 -7.87
CA GLU A 3 12.91 -0.96 -8.02
C GLU A 3 12.34 -1.14 -9.44
N HIS A 4 12.58 -2.32 -10.02
CA HIS A 4 12.07 -2.68 -11.33
C HIS A 4 10.54 -2.83 -11.28
N CYS A 5 9.84 -2.26 -12.25
CA CYS A 5 8.40 -2.31 -12.40
C CYS A 5 8.00 -3.25 -13.54
N THR A 6 6.84 -3.88 -13.42
CA THR A 6 6.27 -4.76 -14.46
C THR A 6 6.05 -4.07 -15.81
N CYS A 7 5.98 -2.73 -15.84
CA CYS A 7 5.88 -1.94 -17.06
C CYS A 7 7.22 -1.81 -17.84
N GLY A 8 8.33 -2.37 -17.31
CA GLY A 8 9.66 -2.32 -17.90
C GLY A 8 10.53 -1.12 -17.49
N ASN A 9 10.01 -0.18 -16.70
CA ASN A 9 10.75 0.95 -16.15
C ASN A 9 11.23 0.68 -14.72
N ASP A 10 12.14 1.50 -14.23
CA ASP A 10 12.61 1.48 -12.85
C ASP A 10 12.07 2.69 -12.07
N GLY A 11 11.79 2.48 -10.78
CA GLY A 11 11.39 3.57 -9.88
C GLY A 11 9.92 4.00 -9.99
N CYS A 12 9.07 3.23 -10.64
CA CYS A 12 7.64 3.52 -10.73
C CYS A 12 6.98 3.50 -9.35
N MET A 13 5.98 4.35 -9.15
CA MET A 13 5.17 4.39 -7.92
C MET A 13 4.60 3.01 -7.55
N GLU A 14 4.11 2.24 -8.52
CA GLU A 14 3.60 0.88 -8.34
C GLU A 14 4.61 -0.04 -7.67
N ALA A 15 5.89 0.05 -8.05
CA ALA A 15 6.96 -0.78 -7.49
C ALA A 15 7.24 -0.52 -6.00
N TYR A 16 6.64 0.53 -5.41
CA TYR A 16 6.76 0.88 -3.98
C TYR A 16 5.43 0.92 -3.24
N CYS A 17 4.30 1.11 -3.95
CA CYS A 17 3.00 1.37 -3.34
C CYS A 17 1.96 0.26 -3.59
N ALA A 18 2.27 -0.73 -4.43
CA ALA A 18 1.38 -1.87 -4.64
C ALA A 18 1.50 -2.92 -3.52
N ALA A 19 0.50 -3.79 -3.38
CA ALA A 19 0.54 -4.92 -2.46
C ALA A 19 1.73 -5.86 -2.75
N SER A 20 2.11 -6.01 -4.02
CA SER A 20 3.28 -6.78 -4.46
C SER A 20 4.60 -6.20 -3.93
N ALA A 21 4.70 -4.88 -3.81
CA ALA A 21 5.86 -4.24 -3.22
C ALA A 21 5.99 -4.60 -1.73
N LEU A 22 4.89 -4.54 -0.98
CA LEU A 22 4.86 -4.92 0.44
C LEU A 22 5.22 -6.39 0.63
N ALA A 23 4.70 -7.29 -0.20
CA ALA A 23 5.05 -8.72 -0.18
C ALA A 23 6.55 -8.94 -0.48
N ARG A 24 7.09 -8.32 -1.54
CA ARG A 24 8.51 -8.39 -1.91
C ARG A 24 9.41 -7.95 -0.77
N ASP A 25 9.09 -6.82 -0.13
CA ASP A 25 9.91 -6.28 0.95
C ASP A 25 9.76 -7.10 2.23
N GLY A 26 8.59 -7.70 2.47
CA GLY A 26 8.40 -8.74 3.48
C GLY A 26 9.26 -9.98 3.25
N GLN A 27 9.37 -10.46 2.01
CA GLN A 27 10.26 -11.57 1.64
C GLN A 27 11.74 -11.23 1.90
N ARG A 28 12.13 -9.99 1.61
CA ARG A 28 13.48 -9.49 1.90
C ARG A 28 13.75 -9.41 3.40
N ALA A 29 12.77 -8.93 4.17
CA ALA A 29 12.85 -8.86 5.62
C ALA A 29 12.94 -10.25 6.24
N MET A 30 12.14 -11.22 5.80
CA MET A 30 12.20 -12.61 6.23
C MET A 30 13.62 -13.21 6.06
N LYS A 31 14.28 -12.93 4.93
CA LYS A 31 15.65 -13.44 4.68
C LYS A 31 16.67 -12.80 5.62
N LYS A 32 16.46 -11.54 6.02
CA LYS A 32 17.37 -10.82 6.94
C LYS A 32 17.10 -11.16 8.41
N HIS A 33 15.86 -11.51 8.72
CA HIS A 33 15.33 -11.76 10.05
C HIS A 33 14.65 -13.12 10.12
N PRO A 34 15.41 -14.24 10.09
CA PRO A 34 14.84 -15.58 10.12
C PRO A 34 14.12 -15.89 11.45
N GLU A 35 14.35 -15.11 12.49
CA GLU A 35 13.67 -15.16 13.78
C GLU A 35 12.31 -14.44 13.81
N SER A 36 11.95 -13.70 12.77
CA SER A 36 10.72 -12.89 12.70
C SER A 36 9.45 -13.72 12.62
N LEU A 37 8.30 -13.12 12.99
CA LEU A 37 6.99 -13.74 12.76
C LEU A 37 6.70 -13.95 11.27
N ILE A 38 7.24 -13.09 10.38
CA ILE A 38 7.13 -13.30 8.94
C ILE A 38 7.73 -14.65 8.57
N ALA A 39 8.96 -14.94 9.03
CA ALA A 39 9.64 -16.20 8.72
C ALA A 39 8.91 -17.42 9.32
N ALA A 40 8.44 -17.32 10.55
CA ALA A 40 7.72 -18.37 11.22
C ALA A 40 6.40 -18.73 10.49
N ARG A 41 5.61 -17.72 10.12
CA ARG A 41 4.32 -17.91 9.46
C ARG A 41 4.42 -18.33 8.01
N ALA A 42 5.44 -17.86 7.32
CA ALA A 42 5.76 -18.29 5.96
C ALA A 42 6.38 -19.70 5.93
N SER A 43 6.67 -20.31 7.09
CA SER A 43 7.39 -21.58 7.19
C SER A 43 8.75 -21.54 6.46
N GLY A 44 9.41 -20.39 6.47
CA GLY A 44 10.66 -20.14 5.76
C GLY A 44 10.55 -20.08 4.22
N ASN A 45 9.35 -20.22 3.66
CA ASN A 45 9.14 -20.13 2.21
C ASN A 45 8.74 -18.71 1.79
N PRO A 46 9.56 -18.00 0.99
CA PRO A 46 9.23 -16.66 0.51
C PRO A 46 7.93 -16.55 -0.29
N GLU A 47 7.53 -17.61 -1.00
CA GLU A 47 6.30 -17.63 -1.79
C GLU A 47 5.02 -17.52 -0.94
N ASN A 48 5.12 -17.86 0.34
CA ASN A 48 4.02 -17.75 1.30
C ASN A 48 3.89 -16.34 1.89
N VAL A 49 4.82 -15.42 1.57
CA VAL A 49 4.80 -14.05 2.08
C VAL A 49 4.00 -13.18 1.12
N ASP A 50 2.80 -12.81 1.53
CA ASP A 50 1.95 -11.82 0.87
C ASP A 50 1.83 -10.54 1.70
N ALA A 51 1.18 -9.52 1.15
CA ALA A 51 0.97 -8.26 1.84
C ALA A 51 0.16 -8.41 3.13
N LYS A 52 -0.82 -9.32 3.15
CA LYS A 52 -1.66 -9.57 4.32
C LYS A 52 -0.85 -10.14 5.48
N LEU A 53 -0.01 -11.13 5.20
CA LEU A 53 0.87 -11.75 6.21
C LEU A 53 1.79 -10.70 6.85
N VAL A 54 2.40 -9.82 6.03
CA VAL A 54 3.27 -8.74 6.55
C VAL A 54 2.48 -7.79 7.45
N ILE A 55 1.28 -7.36 7.03
CA ILE A 55 0.42 -6.48 7.82
C ILE A 55 0.00 -7.15 9.14
N ASP A 56 -0.39 -8.41 9.10
CA ASP A 56 -0.83 -9.14 10.29
C ASP A 56 0.34 -9.30 11.29
N CYS A 57 1.56 -9.62 10.82
CA CYS A 57 2.76 -9.65 11.67
C CYS A 57 3.09 -8.27 12.26
N ALA A 58 2.94 -7.20 11.47
CA ALA A 58 3.18 -5.84 11.95
C ALA A 58 2.17 -5.44 13.05
N LYS A 59 0.89 -5.81 12.89
CA LYS A 59 -0.17 -5.59 13.90
C LYS A 59 0.14 -6.31 15.21
N GLU A 60 0.80 -7.46 15.16
CA GLU A 60 1.18 -8.25 16.33
C GLU A 60 2.51 -7.78 16.96
N GLY A 61 3.13 -6.77 16.38
CA GLY A 61 4.30 -6.13 16.98
C GLY A 61 5.64 -6.67 16.51
N ASP A 62 5.68 -7.53 15.47
CA ASP A 62 6.95 -7.98 14.88
C ASP A 62 7.75 -6.80 14.32
N GLU A 63 8.97 -6.61 14.80
CA GLU A 63 9.79 -5.44 14.46
C GLU A 63 10.22 -5.42 12.98
N ALA A 64 10.49 -6.58 12.39
CA ALA A 64 10.85 -6.69 10.99
C ALA A 64 9.65 -6.33 10.08
N ALA A 65 8.45 -6.83 10.43
CA ALA A 65 7.22 -6.51 9.72
C ALA A 65 6.83 -5.03 9.87
N LYS A 66 6.97 -4.45 11.06
CA LYS A 66 6.73 -3.01 11.30
C LYS A 66 7.64 -2.15 10.45
N ALA A 67 8.94 -2.46 10.40
CA ALA A 67 9.88 -1.70 9.59
C ALA A 67 9.50 -1.71 8.10
N VAL A 68 9.09 -2.87 7.57
CA VAL A 68 8.61 -3.00 6.18
C VAL A 68 7.32 -2.20 5.97
N PHE A 69 6.38 -2.31 6.90
CA PHE A 69 5.10 -1.61 6.83
C PHE A 69 5.28 -0.09 6.91
N ASP A 70 6.14 0.41 7.80
CA ASP A 70 6.44 1.84 7.96
C ASP A 70 7.08 2.43 6.70
N GLN A 71 7.96 1.69 6.03
CA GLN A 71 8.55 2.09 4.76
C GLN A 71 7.51 2.12 3.64
N TYR A 72 6.60 1.14 3.61
CA TYR A 72 5.48 1.12 2.67
C TYR A 72 4.57 2.33 2.86
N ILE A 73 4.17 2.65 4.11
CA ILE A 73 3.38 3.84 4.44
C ILE A 73 4.12 5.11 4.02
N ASP A 74 5.43 5.17 4.21
CA ASP A 74 6.23 6.34 3.82
C ASP A 74 6.20 6.56 2.30
N SER A 75 6.35 5.50 1.52
CA SER A 75 6.28 5.54 0.05
C SER A 75 4.88 5.94 -0.42
N LEU A 76 3.84 5.30 0.12
CA LEU A 76 2.46 5.57 -0.26
C LEU A 76 2.03 6.99 0.12
N SER A 77 2.45 7.49 1.29
CA SER A 77 2.19 8.86 1.73
C SER A 77 2.88 9.89 0.83
N SER A 78 4.09 9.59 0.34
CA SER A 78 4.80 10.45 -0.61
C SER A 78 4.06 10.54 -1.95
N ALA A 79 3.54 9.42 -2.43
CA ALA A 79 2.71 9.38 -3.64
C ALA A 79 1.42 10.20 -3.47
N CYS A 80 0.70 9.99 -2.36
CA CYS A 80 -0.53 10.76 -2.06
C CYS A 80 -0.25 12.26 -1.94
N ALA A 81 0.81 12.64 -1.23
CA ALA A 81 1.21 14.04 -1.08
C ALA A 81 1.58 14.67 -2.44
N SER A 82 2.25 13.92 -3.32
CA SER A 82 2.56 14.40 -4.67
C SER A 82 1.29 14.68 -5.47
N ILE A 83 0.28 13.81 -5.37
CA ILE A 83 -1.02 14.00 -6.02
C ILE A 83 -1.74 15.23 -5.45
N TYR A 84 -1.78 15.40 -4.12
CA TYR A 84 -2.36 16.58 -3.50
C TYR A 84 -1.64 17.86 -3.90
N ASN A 85 -0.31 17.87 -3.86
CA ASN A 85 0.49 19.06 -4.19
C ASN A 85 0.38 19.47 -5.66
N LEU A 86 0.11 18.50 -6.57
CA LEU A 86 0.05 18.76 -8.00
C LEU A 86 -1.38 19.03 -8.51
N LEU A 87 -2.37 18.27 -7.99
CA LEU A 87 -3.73 18.26 -8.54
C LEU A 87 -4.80 18.78 -7.57
N ASP A 88 -4.47 18.87 -6.28
CA ASP A 88 -5.37 19.29 -5.19
C ASP A 88 -6.77 18.66 -5.27
N PRO A 89 -6.90 17.31 -5.37
CA PRO A 89 -8.20 16.68 -5.45
C PRO A 89 -8.95 16.75 -4.13
N GLU A 90 -10.28 16.82 -4.18
CA GLU A 90 -11.13 16.78 -2.99
C GLU A 90 -11.04 15.44 -2.24
N VAL A 91 -10.79 14.34 -2.97
CA VAL A 91 -10.71 12.98 -2.42
C VAL A 91 -9.65 12.17 -3.16
N ILE A 92 -8.81 11.47 -2.39
CA ILE A 92 -8.03 10.33 -2.88
C ILE A 92 -8.61 9.07 -2.26
N ALA A 93 -9.17 8.18 -3.08
CA ALA A 93 -9.67 6.88 -2.65
C ALA A 93 -8.61 5.80 -2.92
N ILE A 94 -8.20 5.09 -1.87
CA ILE A 94 -7.26 3.97 -1.97
C ILE A 94 -8.04 2.67 -2.03
N GLY A 95 -7.79 1.88 -3.07
CA GLY A 95 -8.40 0.56 -3.28
C GLY A 95 -7.39 -0.59 -3.14
N GLY A 96 -7.89 -1.81 -3.30
CA GLY A 96 -7.10 -3.04 -3.26
C GLY A 96 -7.03 -3.72 -1.89
N GLY A 97 -6.42 -4.91 -1.87
CA GLY A 97 -6.43 -5.81 -0.70
C GLY A 97 -5.79 -5.23 0.57
N VAL A 98 -4.84 -4.30 0.44
CA VAL A 98 -4.19 -3.64 1.60
C VAL A 98 -5.16 -2.79 2.42
N CYS A 99 -6.26 -2.32 1.82
CA CYS A 99 -7.28 -1.52 2.52
C CYS A 99 -8.01 -2.30 3.61
N GLY A 100 -8.01 -3.64 3.56
CA GLY A 100 -8.51 -4.51 4.63
C GLY A 100 -7.77 -4.35 5.97
N ALA A 101 -6.63 -3.68 5.98
CA ALA A 101 -5.94 -3.31 7.21
C ALA A 101 -6.69 -2.24 8.03
N GLY A 102 -7.63 -1.50 7.42
CA GLY A 102 -8.43 -0.47 8.09
C GLY A 102 -7.59 0.68 8.62
N GLU A 103 -7.93 1.18 9.80
CA GLU A 103 -7.22 2.33 10.40
C GLU A 103 -5.75 2.05 10.73
N PHE A 104 -5.33 0.79 10.81
CA PHE A 104 -3.91 0.46 10.93
C PHE A 104 -3.10 0.96 9.72
N LEU A 105 -3.70 0.96 8.53
CA LEU A 105 -3.15 1.57 7.32
C LEU A 105 -3.47 3.08 7.25
N PHE A 106 -4.74 3.44 7.39
CA PHE A 106 -5.21 4.78 7.02
C PHE A 106 -4.82 5.87 8.02
N ALA A 107 -4.71 5.56 9.33
CA ALA A 107 -4.32 6.55 10.33
C ALA A 107 -2.88 7.06 10.08
N PRO A 108 -1.83 6.22 10.04
CA PRO A 108 -0.47 6.69 9.77
C PRO A 108 -0.31 7.23 8.34
N LEU A 109 -1.07 6.72 7.38
CA LEU A 109 -1.02 7.21 6.00
C LEU A 109 -1.51 8.66 5.90
N ARG A 110 -2.65 8.99 6.54
CA ARG A 110 -3.18 10.37 6.58
C ARG A 110 -2.21 11.32 7.26
N GLU A 111 -1.67 10.92 8.42
CA GLU A 111 -0.73 11.71 9.19
C GLU A 111 0.52 12.04 8.37
N LYS A 112 1.18 11.01 7.81
CA LYS A 112 2.40 11.21 7.00
C LYS A 112 2.11 11.99 5.71
N THR A 113 0.96 11.76 5.05
CA THR A 113 0.57 12.51 3.85
C THR A 113 0.43 14.00 4.17
N THR A 114 -0.32 14.35 5.22
CA THR A 114 -0.48 15.75 5.67
C THR A 114 0.86 16.39 6.02
N GLY A 115 1.76 15.63 6.63
CA GLY A 115 3.12 16.08 6.94
C GLY A 115 3.94 16.48 5.70
N LYS A 116 3.71 15.79 4.57
CA LYS A 116 4.42 15.98 3.30
C LYS A 116 3.74 16.96 2.33
N CYS A 117 2.49 17.36 2.58
CA CYS A 117 1.79 18.36 1.77
C CYS A 117 2.32 19.77 2.02
N PHE A 118 2.39 20.58 0.96
CA PHE A 118 2.72 22.01 1.07
C PHE A 118 1.65 22.77 1.85
N TYR A 119 0.38 22.48 1.57
CA TYR A 119 -0.77 23.05 2.26
C TYR A 119 -1.27 22.10 3.33
N LYS A 120 -1.57 22.63 4.53
CA LYS A 120 -2.08 21.81 5.63
C LYS A 120 -3.58 21.51 5.49
N THR A 121 -4.26 22.24 4.61
CA THR A 121 -5.64 21.97 4.22
C THR A 121 -5.63 21.34 2.83
N HIS A 122 -6.04 20.11 2.72
CA HIS A 122 -6.13 19.32 1.48
C HIS A 122 -7.37 18.40 1.54
N GLY A 123 -7.66 17.72 0.43
CA GLY A 123 -8.78 16.79 0.33
C GLY A 123 -8.69 15.59 1.28
N LYS A 124 -9.70 14.73 1.26
CA LYS A 124 -9.81 13.55 2.11
C LYS A 124 -9.08 12.35 1.52
N LEU A 125 -8.41 11.57 2.37
CA LEU A 125 -7.83 10.28 2.00
C LEU A 125 -8.67 9.18 2.67
N VAL A 126 -9.32 8.35 1.83
CA VAL A 126 -10.34 7.38 2.27
C VAL A 126 -10.12 6.01 1.64
N PRO A 127 -10.62 4.92 2.26
CA PRO A 127 -10.72 3.63 1.57
C PRO A 127 -11.76 3.72 0.44
N ALA A 128 -11.53 2.99 -0.66
CA ALA A 128 -12.51 2.83 -1.72
C ALA A 128 -13.66 1.93 -1.21
N GLU A 129 -14.90 2.38 -1.41
CA GLU A 129 -16.09 1.70 -0.86
C GLU A 129 -16.36 0.35 -1.51
N LEU A 130 -16.09 0.20 -2.81
CA LEU A 130 -16.37 -1.03 -3.57
C LEU A 130 -15.27 -2.11 -3.43
N GLY A 131 -14.18 -1.82 -2.70
CA GLY A 131 -13.10 -2.78 -2.46
C GLY A 131 -12.55 -3.39 -3.76
N ASN A 132 -12.39 -4.71 -3.77
CA ASN A 132 -11.89 -5.45 -4.94
C ASN A 132 -12.90 -5.59 -6.08
N ASP A 133 -14.19 -5.32 -5.83
CA ASP A 133 -15.26 -5.46 -6.82
C ASP A 133 -15.39 -4.20 -7.70
N ALA A 134 -14.70 -3.13 -7.37
CA ALA A 134 -14.76 -1.85 -8.07
C ALA A 134 -14.52 -1.99 -9.59
N GLY A 135 -13.55 -2.82 -9.98
CA GLY A 135 -13.23 -3.07 -11.39
C GLY A 135 -14.36 -3.78 -12.15
N MET A 136 -14.96 -4.81 -11.55
CA MET A 136 -16.09 -5.54 -12.15
C MET A 136 -17.32 -4.67 -12.24
N ILE A 137 -17.63 -3.92 -11.18
CA ILE A 137 -18.77 -3.00 -11.13
C ILE A 137 -18.58 -1.89 -12.16
N GLY A 138 -17.38 -1.28 -12.22
CA GLY A 138 -17.07 -0.25 -13.22
C GLY A 138 -17.20 -0.75 -14.65
N ALA A 139 -16.67 -1.93 -14.96
CA ALA A 139 -16.81 -2.55 -16.28
C ALA A 139 -18.30 -2.82 -16.65
N ALA A 140 -19.11 -3.28 -15.69
CA ALA A 140 -20.54 -3.49 -15.89
C ALA A 140 -21.31 -2.18 -16.12
N MET A 141 -20.85 -1.06 -15.53
CA MET A 141 -21.48 0.27 -15.68
C MET A 141 -21.21 0.90 -17.04
N LEU A 142 -20.05 0.60 -17.68
CA LEU A 142 -19.74 1.13 -19.01
C LEU A 142 -20.81 0.82 -20.07
N HIS A 143 -21.56 -0.27 -19.91
CA HIS A 143 -22.63 -0.64 -20.82
C HIS A 143 -23.89 0.23 -20.67
N LYS A 144 -24.09 0.89 -19.52
CA LYS A 144 -25.26 1.77 -19.29
C LYS A 144 -25.11 3.15 -19.92
N ASP A 145 -23.88 3.63 -20.07
CA ASP A 145 -23.58 4.96 -20.63
C ASP A 145 -23.45 4.92 -22.16
N ALA A 146 -23.56 3.73 -22.79
CA ALA A 146 -23.49 3.53 -24.24
C ALA A 146 -24.87 3.55 -24.96
N GLN A 147 -25.94 3.93 -24.27
CA GLN A 147 -27.28 4.18 -24.80
C GLN A 147 -27.66 5.65 -24.64
#